data_d7e9e78e876cde5cad34fca8653f03c8
#
_entry.id   d7e9e78e876cde5cad34fca8653f03c8
#
_cell.length_a   1.000
_cell.length_b   1.000
_cell.length_c   1.000
_cell.angle_alpha   90.00
_cell.angle_beta   90.00
_cell.angle_gamma   90.00
#
_symmetry.space_group_name_H-M   'P 1'
#
loop_
_entity.id
_entity.type
_entity.pdbx_description
1 polymer ?
#
loop_
_entity_poly.entity_id
_entity_poly.type
_entity_poly.pdbx_seq_one_letter_code
_entity_poly.pdbx_strand_id
1 'polypeptide(L)'
;MNDTTLWAELLAYGTGISLSPLHIAVLLLLLGPKPVVRGGWFVIGWIVTALATVTLLLTVGHTLVLDMTQGSDHRTGLDLLAGGALVAVGVKELLRAFADGKNPPGWTRSIDRFVAMPLPLLVGLGAISEVASPDDLVLFAKSAAVVLAAGLPAWQEWVGVLAFTTGASLLLLLPLGAVLIGREKVLPWLEKGKQVLFAKGELVVSAVSLTLGGYLGWQGVSSLLLR
;
A
#
# COMPACT_ATOMS: atom_id res chain seq x y z
N MET A 1 -1.07 -0.93 -24.64
CA MET A 1 -0.53 -0.07 -23.57
C MET A 1 0.97 0.03 -23.77
N ASN A 2 1.58 1.21 -23.69
CA ASN A 2 3.04 1.32 -23.82
C ASN A 2 3.70 0.83 -22.53
N ASP A 3 4.88 0.16 -22.64
CA ASP A 3 5.62 -0.37 -21.47
C ASP A 3 5.84 0.69 -20.38
N THR A 4 6.14 1.93 -20.76
CA THR A 4 6.34 3.04 -19.82
C THR A 4 5.09 3.36 -19.00
N THR A 5 3.89 3.23 -19.57
CA THR A 5 2.63 3.48 -18.86
C THR A 5 2.36 2.39 -17.84
N LEU A 6 2.61 1.12 -18.17
CA LEU A 6 2.49 0.00 -17.25
C LEU A 6 3.33 0.21 -16.00
N TRP A 7 4.62 0.46 -16.18
CA TRP A 7 5.54 0.64 -15.05
C TRP A 7 5.21 1.87 -14.20
N ALA A 8 4.79 2.97 -14.84
CA ALA A 8 4.38 4.19 -14.14
C ALA A 8 3.14 3.94 -13.26
N GLU A 9 2.12 3.23 -13.78
CA GLU A 9 0.92 2.88 -13.01
C GLU A 9 1.26 1.94 -11.85
N LEU A 10 2.06 0.89 -12.08
CA LEU A 10 2.48 -0.03 -11.02
C LEU A 10 3.25 0.68 -9.90
N LEU A 11 4.17 1.58 -10.26
CA LEU A 11 4.91 2.39 -9.28
C LEU A 11 3.99 3.35 -8.51
N ALA A 12 3.05 3.99 -9.20
CA ALA A 12 2.10 4.91 -8.57
C ALA A 12 1.22 4.18 -7.54
N TYR A 13 0.68 3.00 -7.89
CA TYR A 13 -0.15 2.20 -6.99
C TYR A 13 0.69 1.63 -5.82
N GLY A 14 1.89 1.13 -6.11
CA GLY A 14 2.82 0.67 -5.07
C GLY A 14 3.19 1.79 -4.09
N THR A 15 3.48 3.00 -4.60
CA THR A 15 3.76 4.16 -3.75
C THR A 15 2.53 4.54 -2.91
N GLY A 16 1.33 4.46 -3.47
CA GLY A 16 0.08 4.69 -2.74
C GLY A 16 -0.04 3.79 -1.53
N ILE A 17 0.17 2.48 -1.70
CA ILE A 17 0.16 1.49 -0.60
C ILE A 17 1.25 1.78 0.42
N SER A 18 2.47 2.08 -0.03
CA SER A 18 3.61 2.30 0.87
C SER A 18 3.41 3.46 1.84
N LEU A 19 2.51 4.40 1.55
CA LEU A 19 2.17 5.53 2.41
C LEU A 19 1.05 5.22 3.42
N SER A 20 0.58 3.98 3.49
CA SER A 20 -0.42 3.54 4.48
C SER A 20 0.06 3.77 5.93
N PRO A 21 -0.82 4.20 6.86
CA PRO A 21 -0.47 4.40 8.28
C PRO A 21 0.10 3.15 8.97
N LEU A 22 -0.20 1.97 8.43
CA LEU A 22 0.29 0.69 8.98
C LEU A 22 1.81 0.53 8.83
N HIS A 23 2.42 1.20 7.87
CA HIS A 23 3.88 1.24 7.72
C HIS A 23 4.57 1.93 8.90
N ILE A 24 3.84 2.79 9.63
CA ILE A 24 4.31 3.39 10.88
C ILE A 24 4.57 2.31 11.94
N ALA A 25 3.81 1.21 11.94
CA ALA A 25 4.01 0.10 12.86
C ALA A 25 5.42 -0.49 12.75
N VAL A 26 5.98 -0.56 11.54
CA VAL A 26 7.37 -1.03 11.35
C VAL A 26 8.36 -0.10 12.01
N LEU A 27 8.19 1.21 11.88
CA LEU A 27 9.09 2.17 12.56
C LEU A 27 9.07 1.97 14.08
N LEU A 28 7.91 1.67 14.67
CA LEU A 28 7.80 1.36 16.09
C LEU A 28 8.54 0.09 16.48
N LEU A 29 8.43 -0.96 15.65
CA LEU A 29 9.15 -2.22 15.86
C LEU A 29 10.66 -2.03 15.71
N LEU A 30 11.10 -1.16 14.79
CA LEU A 30 12.53 -0.86 14.56
C LEU A 30 13.13 0.01 15.67
N LEU A 31 12.33 0.76 16.39
CA LEU A 31 12.76 1.54 17.56
C LEU A 31 12.68 0.73 18.87
N GLY A 32 12.11 -0.47 18.83
CA GLY A 32 11.95 -1.37 19.98
C GLY A 32 13.11 -2.37 20.16
N PRO A 33 12.95 -3.36 21.07
CA PRO A 33 13.94 -4.39 21.30
C PRO A 33 14.04 -5.36 20.11
N LYS A 34 15.27 -5.81 19.78
CA LYS A 34 15.56 -6.71 18.66
C LYS A 34 14.98 -6.21 17.32
N PRO A 35 15.29 -4.96 16.90
CA PRO A 35 14.60 -4.25 15.84
C PRO A 35 14.54 -5.03 14.52
N VAL A 36 15.69 -5.54 14.04
CA VAL A 36 15.78 -6.24 12.76
C VAL A 36 14.95 -7.52 12.75
N VAL A 37 14.96 -8.27 13.84
CA VAL A 37 14.21 -9.53 13.94
C VAL A 37 12.72 -9.24 13.93
N ARG A 38 12.26 -8.34 14.77
CA ARG A 38 10.83 -8.03 14.92
C ARG A 38 10.25 -7.32 13.70
N GLY A 39 10.94 -6.29 13.21
CA GLY A 39 10.57 -5.62 11.98
C GLY A 39 10.61 -6.56 10.77
N GLY A 40 11.63 -7.42 10.69
CA GLY A 40 11.76 -8.42 9.62
C GLY A 40 10.60 -9.41 9.58
N TRP A 41 10.16 -9.96 10.71
CA TRP A 41 9.00 -10.87 10.74
C TRP A 41 7.70 -10.19 10.31
N PHE A 42 7.48 -8.94 10.72
CA PHE A 42 6.33 -8.17 10.25
C PHE A 42 6.38 -7.96 8.73
N VAL A 43 7.53 -7.51 8.20
CA VAL A 43 7.72 -7.25 6.77
C VAL A 43 7.58 -8.52 5.93
N ILE A 44 8.08 -9.67 6.42
CA ILE A 44 7.89 -10.96 5.75
C ILE A 44 6.40 -11.29 5.64
N GLY A 45 5.64 -11.17 6.74
CA GLY A 45 4.19 -11.39 6.72
C GLY A 45 3.48 -10.51 5.70
N TRP A 46 3.84 -9.24 5.67
CA TRP A 46 3.30 -8.26 4.73
C TRP A 46 3.63 -8.63 3.27
N ILE A 47 4.91 -8.86 2.93
CA ILE A 47 5.35 -9.17 1.55
C ILE A 47 4.71 -10.46 1.05
N VAL A 48 4.66 -11.51 1.88
CA VAL A 48 4.05 -12.79 1.49
C VAL A 48 2.57 -12.60 1.17
N THR A 49 1.87 -11.82 1.99
CA THR A 49 0.43 -11.54 1.75
C THR A 49 0.24 -10.68 0.51
N ALA A 50 1.07 -9.65 0.30
CA ALA A 50 1.05 -8.83 -0.91
C ALA A 50 1.21 -9.67 -2.18
N LEU A 51 2.25 -10.49 -2.22
CA LEU A 51 2.49 -11.42 -3.34
C LEU A 51 1.32 -12.37 -3.56
N ALA A 52 0.79 -12.96 -2.48
CA ALA A 52 -0.34 -13.87 -2.55
C ALA A 52 -1.60 -13.16 -3.07
N THR A 53 -1.89 -11.96 -2.60
CA THR A 53 -3.06 -11.18 -2.99
C THR A 53 -3.03 -10.81 -4.47
N VAL A 54 -1.91 -10.25 -4.96
CA VAL A 54 -1.78 -9.89 -6.39
C VAL A 54 -1.84 -11.13 -7.27
N THR A 55 -1.16 -12.21 -6.88
CA THR A 55 -1.18 -13.49 -7.63
C THR A 55 -2.59 -14.07 -7.68
N LEU A 56 -3.32 -14.04 -6.56
CA LEU A 56 -4.71 -14.48 -6.51
C LEU A 56 -5.59 -13.66 -7.45
N LEU A 57 -5.48 -12.32 -7.41
CA LEU A 57 -6.24 -11.43 -8.27
C LEU A 57 -5.94 -11.64 -9.75
N LEU A 58 -4.68 -11.85 -10.13
CA LEU A 58 -4.29 -12.21 -11.49
C LEU A 58 -4.90 -13.56 -11.90
N THR A 59 -4.79 -14.58 -11.04
CA THR A 59 -5.37 -15.91 -11.30
C THR A 59 -6.87 -15.84 -11.50
N VAL A 60 -7.58 -15.10 -10.64
CA VAL A 60 -9.02 -14.86 -10.80
C VAL A 60 -9.32 -14.13 -12.09
N GLY A 61 -8.56 -13.08 -12.42
CA GLY A 61 -8.72 -12.33 -13.66
C GLY A 61 -8.55 -13.19 -14.91
N HIS A 62 -7.52 -14.06 -14.97
CA HIS A 62 -7.32 -15.02 -16.05
C HIS A 62 -8.43 -16.07 -16.12
N THR A 63 -8.85 -16.62 -14.96
CA THR A 63 -9.87 -17.66 -14.90
C THR A 63 -11.23 -17.15 -15.36
N LEU A 64 -11.58 -15.93 -14.99
CA LEU A 64 -12.85 -15.30 -15.38
C LEU A 64 -12.77 -14.60 -16.75
N VAL A 65 -11.61 -14.66 -17.41
CA VAL A 65 -11.37 -13.99 -18.71
C VAL A 65 -11.79 -12.51 -18.66
N LEU A 66 -11.41 -11.81 -17.59
CA LEU A 66 -11.78 -10.41 -17.41
C LEU A 66 -11.07 -9.52 -18.41
N ASP A 67 -11.84 -8.80 -19.21
CA ASP A 67 -11.28 -7.76 -20.08
C ASP A 67 -10.95 -6.53 -19.22
N MET A 68 -9.66 -6.28 -19.05
CA MET A 68 -9.12 -5.13 -18.30
C MET A 68 -8.46 -4.09 -19.21
N THR A 69 -8.74 -4.14 -20.52
CA THR A 69 -8.31 -3.10 -21.45
C THR A 69 -8.97 -1.76 -21.13
N GLN A 70 -8.29 -0.67 -21.45
CA GLN A 70 -8.81 0.66 -21.17
C GLN A 70 -10.14 0.87 -21.92
N GLY A 71 -11.17 1.33 -21.20
CA GLY A 71 -12.51 1.53 -21.75
C GLY A 71 -13.43 0.30 -21.69
N SER A 72 -12.95 -0.88 -21.30
CA SER A 72 -13.81 -2.03 -21.04
C SER A 72 -14.72 -1.81 -19.82
N ASP A 73 -15.83 -2.54 -19.74
CA ASP A 73 -16.78 -2.43 -18.62
C ASP A 73 -16.14 -2.81 -17.29
N HIS A 74 -15.37 -3.90 -17.26
CA HIS A 74 -14.69 -4.34 -16.06
C HIS A 74 -13.66 -3.33 -15.57
N ARG A 75 -12.84 -2.79 -16.48
CA ARG A 75 -11.84 -1.77 -16.15
C ARG A 75 -12.49 -0.48 -15.67
N THR A 76 -13.51 0.00 -16.37
CA THR A 76 -14.26 1.21 -16.02
C THR A 76 -14.93 1.08 -14.66
N GLY A 77 -15.58 -0.06 -14.38
CA GLY A 77 -16.19 -0.34 -13.08
C GLY A 77 -15.15 -0.36 -11.95
N LEU A 78 -14.00 -0.98 -12.17
CA LEU A 78 -12.90 -1.01 -11.20
C LEU A 78 -12.32 0.40 -10.97
N ASP A 79 -12.16 1.22 -12.01
CA ASP A 79 -11.65 2.59 -11.90
C ASP A 79 -12.59 3.48 -11.08
N LEU A 80 -13.90 3.36 -11.28
CA LEU A 80 -14.89 4.11 -10.51
C LEU A 80 -14.94 3.66 -9.05
N LEU A 81 -14.93 2.34 -8.78
CA LEU A 81 -14.91 1.80 -7.42
C LEU A 81 -13.62 2.22 -6.69
N ALA A 82 -12.48 2.07 -7.35
CA ALA A 82 -11.18 2.45 -6.82
C ALA A 82 -11.10 3.94 -6.54
N GLY A 83 -11.51 4.75 -7.52
CA GLY A 83 -11.54 6.20 -7.37
C GLY A 83 -12.44 6.63 -6.23
N GLY A 84 -13.65 6.11 -6.15
CA GLY A 84 -14.59 6.41 -5.08
C GLY A 84 -14.10 6.01 -3.69
N ALA A 85 -13.53 4.80 -3.56
CA ALA A 85 -12.98 4.31 -2.29
C ALA A 85 -11.81 5.18 -1.80
N LEU A 86 -10.85 5.48 -2.68
CA LEU A 86 -9.71 6.32 -2.33
C LEU A 86 -10.11 7.76 -2.01
N VAL A 87 -11.05 8.35 -2.75
CA VAL A 87 -11.58 9.69 -2.42
C VAL A 87 -12.25 9.67 -1.04
N ALA A 88 -13.05 8.64 -0.74
CA ALA A 88 -13.69 8.52 0.57
C ALA A 88 -12.67 8.40 1.72
N VAL A 89 -11.61 7.60 1.53
CA VAL A 89 -10.50 7.50 2.49
C VAL A 89 -9.79 8.85 2.62
N GLY A 90 -9.44 9.48 1.51
CA GLY A 90 -8.75 10.77 1.50
C GLY A 90 -9.53 11.88 2.20
N VAL A 91 -10.84 11.98 1.95
CA VAL A 91 -11.72 12.94 2.65
C VAL A 91 -11.80 12.62 4.15
N LYS A 92 -11.97 11.34 4.51
CA LYS A 92 -12.01 10.90 5.91
C LYS A 92 -10.74 11.29 6.68
N GLU A 93 -9.56 11.02 6.11
CA GLU A 93 -8.29 11.37 6.74
C GLU A 93 -8.06 12.89 6.78
N LEU A 94 -8.52 13.62 5.76
CA LEU A 94 -8.48 15.08 5.76
C LEU A 94 -9.34 15.68 6.88
N LEU A 95 -10.56 15.18 7.04
CA LEU A 95 -11.46 15.62 8.10
C LEU A 95 -10.89 15.32 9.49
N ARG A 96 -10.22 14.16 9.65
CA ARG A 96 -9.51 13.81 10.90
C ARG A 96 -8.37 14.77 11.17
N ALA A 97 -7.53 15.06 10.19
CA ALA A 97 -6.41 15.99 10.34
C ALA A 97 -6.85 17.39 10.83
N PHE A 98 -8.08 17.83 10.48
CA PHE A 98 -8.63 19.10 10.94
C PHE A 98 -9.43 19.00 12.25
N ALA A 99 -10.04 17.85 12.54
CA ALA A 99 -10.89 17.67 13.72
C ALA A 99 -10.11 17.36 15.01
N ASP A 100 -9.01 16.61 14.89
CA ASP A 100 -8.31 16.01 16.03
C ASP A 100 -7.03 16.75 16.46
N GLY A 101 -6.99 18.04 16.38
CA GLY A 101 -5.80 18.86 16.72
C GLY A 101 -5.15 18.64 18.11
N LYS A 102 -5.60 17.66 18.93
CA LYS A 102 -5.06 17.46 20.29
C LYS A 102 -5.01 16.03 20.81
N ASN A 103 -5.64 15.05 20.16
CA ASN A 103 -5.61 13.67 20.65
C ASN A 103 -4.66 12.81 19.81
N PRO A 104 -3.68 12.13 20.47
CA PRO A 104 -2.83 11.19 19.74
C PRO A 104 -3.72 10.10 19.11
N PRO A 105 -3.41 9.66 17.85
CA PRO A 105 -4.18 8.64 17.16
C PRO A 105 -4.44 7.43 18.06
N GLY A 106 -5.64 6.83 17.99
CA GLY A 106 -6.04 5.75 18.91
C GLY A 106 -5.10 4.55 18.96
N TRP A 107 -4.33 4.34 17.87
CA TRP A 107 -3.31 3.30 17.78
C TRP A 107 -2.07 3.57 18.66
N THR A 108 -1.78 4.82 19.07
CA THR A 108 -0.66 5.13 19.97
C THR A 108 -0.81 4.46 21.34
N ARG A 109 -2.04 4.20 21.79
CA ARG A 109 -2.33 3.47 23.04
C ARG A 109 -1.96 1.98 22.94
N SER A 110 -1.76 1.48 21.75
CA SER A 110 -1.44 0.07 21.49
C SER A 110 0.06 -0.19 21.24
N ILE A 111 0.89 0.88 21.27
CA ILE A 111 2.32 0.80 20.96
C ILE A 111 3.03 -0.24 21.84
N ASP A 112 2.83 -0.20 23.15
CA ASP A 112 3.48 -1.10 24.09
C ASP A 112 3.09 -2.57 23.84
N ARG A 113 1.82 -2.80 23.49
CA ARG A 113 1.34 -4.14 23.10
C ARG A 113 1.97 -4.61 21.81
N PHE A 114 2.16 -3.73 20.84
CA PHE A 114 2.81 -4.00 19.57
C PHE A 114 4.27 -4.41 19.75
N VAL A 115 5.00 -3.65 20.55
CA VAL A 115 6.42 -3.89 20.85
C VAL A 115 6.60 -5.16 21.69
N ALA A 116 5.64 -5.56 22.50
CA ALA A 116 5.70 -6.80 23.32
C ALA A 116 5.16 -8.05 22.59
N MET A 117 4.58 -7.94 21.39
CA MET A 117 3.90 -9.03 20.69
C MET A 117 4.85 -10.18 20.32
N PRO A 118 4.46 -11.47 20.47
CA PRO A 118 5.23 -12.62 20.01
C PRO A 118 5.49 -12.59 18.49
N LEU A 119 6.64 -13.14 18.06
CA LEU A 119 7.04 -13.11 16.63
C LEU A 119 6.00 -13.70 15.67
N PRO A 120 5.35 -14.85 15.94
CA PRO A 120 4.32 -15.37 15.04
C PRO A 120 3.13 -14.42 14.85
N LEU A 121 2.76 -13.69 15.90
CA LEU A 121 1.69 -12.71 15.83
C LEU A 121 2.10 -11.46 15.02
N LEU A 122 3.39 -11.12 14.98
CA LEU A 122 3.89 -10.03 14.12
C LEU A 122 3.77 -10.38 12.64
N VAL A 123 4.04 -11.64 12.26
CA VAL A 123 3.79 -12.11 10.88
C VAL A 123 2.31 -12.01 10.54
N GLY A 124 1.44 -12.53 11.41
CA GLY A 124 -0.01 -12.46 11.22
C GLY A 124 -0.52 -11.01 11.14
N LEU A 125 0.05 -10.13 11.95
CA LEU A 125 -0.31 -8.72 11.94
C LEU A 125 0.13 -8.03 10.65
N GLY A 126 1.36 -8.31 10.15
CA GLY A 126 1.81 -7.85 8.84
C GLY A 126 0.89 -8.33 7.72
N ALA A 127 0.47 -9.59 7.77
CA ALA A 127 -0.45 -10.16 6.81
C ALA A 127 -1.86 -9.54 6.86
N ILE A 128 -2.43 -9.43 8.07
CA ILE A 128 -3.80 -8.90 8.25
C ILE A 128 -3.85 -7.40 7.93
N SER A 129 -2.80 -6.65 8.26
CA SER A 129 -2.77 -5.21 8.06
C SER A 129 -3.05 -4.81 6.62
N GLU A 130 -2.61 -5.62 5.69
CA GLU A 130 -2.75 -5.38 4.26
C GLU A 130 -4.17 -5.68 3.75
N VAL A 131 -4.72 -6.82 4.16
CA VAL A 131 -6.06 -7.26 3.74
C VAL A 131 -7.16 -6.47 4.45
N ALA A 132 -6.88 -5.93 5.63
CA ALA A 132 -7.83 -5.14 6.40
C ALA A 132 -8.00 -3.70 5.90
N SER A 133 -7.15 -3.24 4.99
CA SER A 133 -7.19 -1.90 4.42
C SER A 133 -7.90 -1.91 3.07
N PRO A 134 -9.13 -1.36 2.96
CA PRO A 134 -9.89 -1.38 1.70
C PRO A 134 -9.21 -0.60 0.57
N ASP A 135 -8.48 0.47 0.90
CA ASP A 135 -7.70 1.28 -0.02
C ASP A 135 -6.53 0.49 -0.61
N ASP A 136 -5.83 -0.29 0.22
CA ASP A 136 -4.75 -1.16 -0.25
C ASP A 136 -5.30 -2.25 -1.18
N LEU A 137 -6.40 -2.93 -0.81
CA LEU A 137 -7.05 -3.95 -1.64
C LEU A 137 -7.44 -3.43 -3.03
N VAL A 138 -7.95 -2.20 -3.08
CA VAL A 138 -8.30 -1.54 -4.34
C VAL A 138 -7.06 -1.31 -5.20
N LEU A 139 -5.95 -0.87 -4.62
CA LEU A 139 -4.69 -0.66 -5.34
C LEU A 139 -4.06 -1.98 -5.80
N PHE A 140 -4.20 -3.07 -5.03
CA PHE A 140 -3.85 -4.42 -5.47
C PHE A 140 -4.67 -4.86 -6.68
N ALA A 141 -5.98 -4.65 -6.65
CA ALA A 141 -6.87 -4.98 -7.76
C ALA A 141 -6.52 -4.17 -9.02
N LYS A 142 -6.21 -2.88 -8.86
CA LYS A 142 -5.75 -2.03 -9.95
C LYS A 142 -4.44 -2.50 -10.55
N SER A 143 -3.48 -2.90 -9.72
CA SER A 143 -2.19 -3.42 -10.18
C SER A 143 -2.36 -4.71 -10.98
N ALA A 144 -3.16 -5.64 -10.49
CA ALA A 144 -3.50 -6.86 -11.21
C ALA A 144 -4.21 -6.55 -12.55
N ALA A 145 -5.16 -5.61 -12.56
CA ALA A 145 -5.88 -5.21 -13.76
C ALA A 145 -4.96 -4.62 -14.84
N VAL A 146 -3.97 -3.82 -14.43
CA VAL A 146 -2.99 -3.22 -15.36
C VAL A 146 -2.08 -4.30 -15.97
N VAL A 147 -1.63 -5.27 -15.17
CA VAL A 147 -0.84 -6.41 -15.64
C VAL A 147 -1.65 -7.26 -16.62
N LEU A 148 -2.90 -7.60 -16.29
CA LEU A 148 -3.82 -8.33 -17.17
C LEU A 148 -4.05 -7.59 -18.50
N ALA A 149 -4.32 -6.29 -18.43
CA ALA A 149 -4.55 -5.46 -19.61
C ALA A 149 -3.33 -5.39 -20.57
N ALA A 150 -2.14 -5.60 -20.04
CA ALA A 150 -0.91 -5.57 -20.82
C ALA A 150 -0.72 -6.82 -21.71
N GLY A 151 -1.43 -7.93 -21.41
CA GLY A 151 -1.35 -9.18 -22.19
C GLY A 151 0.05 -9.76 -22.25
N LEU A 152 0.80 -9.66 -21.18
CA LEU A 152 2.20 -10.06 -21.09
C LEU A 152 2.34 -11.60 -21.02
N PRO A 153 3.47 -12.15 -21.48
CA PRO A 153 3.79 -13.54 -21.18
C PRO A 153 4.00 -13.74 -19.67
N ALA A 154 3.67 -14.93 -19.16
CA ALA A 154 3.62 -15.24 -17.73
C ALA A 154 4.86 -14.79 -16.92
N TRP A 155 6.07 -14.91 -17.48
CA TRP A 155 7.28 -14.48 -16.80
C TRP A 155 7.36 -12.95 -16.61
N GLN A 156 6.82 -12.16 -17.56
CA GLN A 156 6.76 -10.69 -17.44
C GLN A 156 5.67 -10.26 -16.48
N GLU A 157 4.56 -10.98 -16.40
CA GLU A 157 3.55 -10.76 -15.35
C GLU A 157 4.17 -10.91 -13.97
N TRP A 158 4.99 -11.97 -13.75
CA TRP A 158 5.73 -12.15 -12.50
C TRP A 158 6.70 -11.01 -12.21
N VAL A 159 7.39 -10.50 -13.23
CA VAL A 159 8.25 -9.31 -13.07
C VAL A 159 7.40 -8.11 -12.64
N GLY A 160 6.22 -7.91 -13.22
CA GLY A 160 5.29 -6.86 -12.82
C GLY A 160 4.83 -7.00 -11.37
N VAL A 161 4.44 -8.21 -10.95
CA VAL A 161 4.05 -8.52 -9.56
C VAL A 161 5.19 -8.22 -8.59
N LEU A 162 6.40 -8.66 -8.89
CA LEU A 162 7.58 -8.43 -8.04
C LEU A 162 7.95 -6.95 -7.97
N ALA A 163 7.92 -6.23 -9.09
CA ALA A 163 8.21 -4.80 -9.14
C ALA A 163 7.18 -4.00 -8.33
N PHE A 164 5.89 -4.30 -8.52
CA PHE A 164 4.82 -3.68 -7.73
C PHE A 164 4.98 -3.97 -6.23
N THR A 165 5.16 -5.23 -5.84
CA THR A 165 5.32 -5.61 -4.42
C THR A 165 6.55 -4.96 -3.80
N THR A 166 7.67 -4.88 -4.55
CA THR A 166 8.87 -4.17 -4.10
C THR A 166 8.60 -2.68 -3.91
N GLY A 167 7.93 -2.04 -4.87
CA GLY A 167 7.52 -0.64 -4.78
C GLY A 167 6.63 -0.37 -3.57
N ALA A 168 5.61 -1.21 -3.38
CA ALA A 168 4.69 -1.14 -2.25
C ALA A 168 5.38 -1.39 -0.88
N SER A 169 6.48 -2.16 -0.88
CA SER A 169 7.26 -2.46 0.34
C SER A 169 8.35 -1.43 0.65
N LEU A 170 8.60 -0.45 -0.21
CA LEU A 170 9.77 0.43 -0.06
C LEU A 170 9.86 1.11 1.30
N LEU A 171 8.76 1.67 1.80
CA LEU A 171 8.75 2.32 3.11
C LEU A 171 8.83 1.35 4.30
N LEU A 172 8.68 0.04 4.06
CA LEU A 172 8.97 -1.01 5.04
C LEU A 172 10.44 -1.45 4.95
N LEU A 173 10.92 -1.66 3.72
CA LEU A 173 12.26 -2.19 3.46
C LEU A 173 13.36 -1.17 3.70
N LEU A 174 13.14 0.11 3.34
CA LEU A 174 14.15 1.15 3.52
C LEU A 174 14.53 1.36 4.99
N PRO A 175 13.59 1.56 5.95
CA PRO A 175 13.94 1.67 7.35
C PRO A 175 14.57 0.39 7.91
N LEU A 176 14.05 -0.79 7.53
CA LEU A 176 14.60 -2.07 7.96
C LEU A 176 16.04 -2.26 7.46
N GLY A 177 16.29 -1.99 6.18
CA GLY A 177 17.62 -2.04 5.60
C GLY A 177 18.58 -1.03 6.22
N ALA A 178 18.09 0.19 6.48
CA ALA A 178 18.87 1.22 7.15
C ALA A 178 19.32 0.78 8.55
N VAL A 179 18.44 0.16 9.34
CA VAL A 179 18.80 -0.38 10.67
C VAL A 179 19.75 -1.56 10.56
N LEU A 180 19.57 -2.43 9.57
CA LEU A 180 20.43 -3.57 9.33
C LEU A 180 21.89 -3.14 9.05
N ILE A 181 22.06 -2.10 8.24
CA ILE A 181 23.37 -1.59 7.81
C ILE A 181 23.95 -0.58 8.82
N GLY A 182 23.14 0.41 9.19
CA GLY A 182 23.58 1.58 9.99
C GLY A 182 23.43 1.40 11.49
N ARG A 183 22.76 0.32 11.95
CA ARG A 183 22.54 0.01 13.37
C ARG A 183 22.08 1.25 14.17
N GLU A 184 22.70 1.52 15.31
CA GLU A 184 22.34 2.62 16.23
C GLU A 184 22.46 4.03 15.60
N LYS A 185 23.30 4.22 14.56
CA LYS A 185 23.48 5.51 13.90
C LYS A 185 22.22 6.01 13.18
N VAL A 186 21.34 5.10 12.82
CA VAL A 186 20.12 5.41 12.07
C VAL A 186 18.92 5.69 12.99
N LEU A 187 18.97 5.24 14.25
CA LEU A 187 17.85 5.41 15.18
C LEU A 187 17.35 6.87 15.33
N PRO A 188 18.23 7.90 15.42
CA PRO A 188 17.77 9.29 15.50
C PRO A 188 16.99 9.74 14.25
N TRP A 189 17.35 9.23 13.07
CA TRP A 189 16.64 9.52 11.82
C TRP A 189 15.27 8.84 11.77
N LEU A 190 15.20 7.59 12.25
CA LEU A 190 13.93 6.86 12.35
C LEU A 190 12.98 7.53 13.35
N GLU A 191 13.50 8.01 14.47
CA GLU A 191 12.71 8.75 15.45
C GLU A 191 12.14 10.05 14.85
N LYS A 192 12.95 10.81 14.11
CA LYS A 192 12.45 11.98 13.37
C LYS A 192 11.40 11.60 12.33
N GLY A 193 11.63 10.53 11.55
CA GLY A 193 10.68 10.00 10.58
C GLY A 193 9.35 9.64 11.25
N LYS A 194 9.41 8.93 12.38
CA LYS A 194 8.24 8.62 13.21
C LYS A 194 7.50 9.90 13.60
N GLN A 195 8.19 10.89 14.16
CA GLN A 195 7.56 12.15 14.58
C GLN A 195 6.87 12.88 13.43
N VAL A 196 7.48 12.92 12.24
CA VAL A 196 6.87 13.53 11.05
C VAL A 196 5.63 12.77 10.60
N LEU A 197 5.69 11.44 10.58
CA LEU A 197 4.56 10.59 10.22
C LEU A 197 3.41 10.72 11.24
N PHE A 198 3.72 10.81 12.53
CA PHE A 198 2.72 11.05 13.56
C PHE A 198 2.06 12.43 13.44
N ALA A 199 2.85 13.45 13.08
CA ALA A 199 2.36 14.83 13.00
C ALA A 199 1.61 15.13 11.70
N LYS A 200 1.96 14.46 10.59
CA LYS A 200 1.49 14.81 9.24
C LYS A 200 0.96 13.61 8.44
N GLY A 201 0.97 12.40 8.99
CA GLY A 201 0.61 11.17 8.27
C GLY A 201 -0.79 11.23 7.68
N GLU A 202 -1.76 11.73 8.42
CA GLU A 202 -3.15 11.88 7.95
C GLU A 202 -3.23 12.81 6.73
N LEU A 203 -2.49 13.92 6.73
CA LEU A 203 -2.43 14.83 5.58
C LEU A 203 -1.75 14.20 4.37
N VAL A 204 -0.67 13.43 4.58
CA VAL A 204 0.04 12.73 3.50
C VAL A 204 -0.86 11.65 2.89
N VAL A 205 -1.47 10.82 3.72
CA VAL A 205 -2.43 9.79 3.28
C VAL A 205 -3.60 10.42 2.54
N SER A 206 -4.18 11.49 3.08
CA SER A 206 -5.26 12.23 2.42
C SER A 206 -4.84 12.75 1.04
N ALA A 207 -3.70 13.42 0.95
CA ALA A 207 -3.22 13.99 -0.31
C ALA A 207 -3.00 12.91 -1.38
N VAL A 208 -2.37 11.78 -1.01
CA VAL A 208 -2.12 10.67 -1.93
C VAL A 208 -3.43 9.99 -2.35
N SER A 209 -4.30 9.68 -1.38
CA SER A 209 -5.59 9.03 -1.65
C SER A 209 -6.49 9.91 -2.51
N LEU A 210 -6.55 11.22 -2.28
CA LEU A 210 -7.33 12.14 -3.11
C LEU A 210 -6.74 12.28 -4.52
N THR A 211 -5.42 12.30 -4.66
CA THR A 211 -4.77 12.40 -5.98
C THR A 211 -4.99 11.13 -6.79
N LEU A 212 -4.71 9.96 -6.22
CA LEU A 212 -4.93 8.67 -6.90
C LEU A 212 -6.42 8.42 -7.14
N GLY A 213 -7.26 8.69 -6.15
CA GLY A 213 -8.70 8.55 -6.26
C GLY A 213 -9.32 9.47 -7.32
N GLY A 214 -8.88 10.71 -7.38
CA GLY A 214 -9.26 11.65 -8.42
C GLY A 214 -8.82 11.21 -9.82
N TYR A 215 -7.59 10.73 -9.95
CA TYR A 215 -7.05 10.20 -11.20
C TYR A 215 -7.85 8.97 -11.69
N LEU A 216 -8.10 7.99 -10.82
CA LEU A 216 -8.86 6.80 -11.17
C LEU A 216 -10.33 7.12 -11.45
N GLY A 217 -10.94 7.97 -10.63
CA GLY A 217 -12.31 8.44 -10.87
C GLY A 217 -12.45 9.14 -12.22
N TRP A 218 -11.47 9.98 -12.57
CA TRP A 218 -11.43 10.62 -13.88
C TRP A 218 -11.30 9.60 -15.02
N GLN A 219 -10.43 8.60 -14.90
CA GLN A 219 -10.31 7.52 -15.89
C GLN A 219 -11.64 6.79 -16.08
N GLY A 220 -12.31 6.43 -14.97
CA GLY A 220 -13.60 5.76 -15.03
C GLY A 220 -14.68 6.61 -15.68
N VAL A 221 -14.83 7.88 -15.29
CA VAL A 221 -15.82 8.81 -15.87
C VAL A 221 -15.53 9.09 -17.35
N SER A 222 -14.29 9.36 -17.72
CA SER A 222 -13.92 9.60 -19.11
C SER A 222 -14.21 8.39 -20.00
N SER A 223 -13.99 7.18 -19.50
CA SER A 223 -14.33 5.93 -20.22
C SER A 223 -15.84 5.76 -20.43
N LEU A 224 -16.69 6.28 -19.54
CA LEU A 224 -18.15 6.28 -19.71
C LEU A 224 -18.62 7.32 -20.73
N LEU A 225 -17.96 8.49 -20.78
CA LEU A 225 -18.37 9.60 -21.65
C LEU A 225 -17.95 9.39 -23.12
N LEU A 226 -16.95 8.53 -23.36
CA LEU A 226 -16.44 8.23 -24.71
C LEU A 226 -17.15 7.05 -25.39
N ARG A 227 -18.16 6.47 -24.76
CA ARG A 227 -19.06 5.44 -25.30
C ARG A 227 -20.27 6.07 -25.95
#